data_187221f8db647e374c93eb9e78539fa6
#
_entry.id   187221f8db647e374c93eb9e78539fa6
#
_cell.length_a   1.000
_cell.length_b   1.000
_cell.length_c   1.000
_cell.angle_alpha   90.00
_cell.angle_beta   90.00
_cell.angle_gamma   90.00
#
_symmetry.space_group_name_H-M   'P 1'
#
loop_
_entity.id
_entity.type
_entity.pdbx_description
1 polymer ?
#
loop_
_entity_poly.entity_id
_entity_poly.type
_entity_poly.pdbx_seq_one_letter_code
_entity_poly.pdbx_strand_id
1 'polypeptide(L)'
;MIFGLIRERKNPPDHRVVLTPTACQKVLDKFPEAEIRVESSPVRVFRDQEYRDSGIPVVRDMQECEVLLGVKEVPIEALIPGKKYFFFSHTIKKQPYNRELLRAILRKNIELYDHEVLTTPKGRRLVAFGRYAGIVGAYNGFRAFGLKHGIFELPKAESLPDQAALIRELRKIEMRPVKILLTGRGRVGSGAREMLDGMGMKKVAVN
;
A
#
# COMPACT_ATOMS: atom_id res chain seq x y z
N MET A 1 -21.14 -0.51 14.09
CA MET A 1 -20.46 0.50 13.24
C MET A 1 -20.10 -0.15 11.92
N ILE A 2 -20.46 0.49 10.79
CA ILE A 2 -20.24 -0.07 9.44
C ILE A 2 -19.02 0.61 8.81
N PHE A 3 -18.01 -0.20 8.48
CA PHE A 3 -16.81 0.21 7.79
C PHE A 3 -16.90 -0.11 6.30
N GLY A 4 -16.62 0.86 5.44
CA GLY A 4 -16.59 0.70 3.99
C GLY A 4 -15.17 0.72 3.45
N LEU A 5 -14.72 -0.35 2.81
CA LEU A 5 -13.47 -0.36 2.05
C LEU A 5 -13.75 0.19 0.66
N ILE A 6 -13.37 1.44 0.42
CA ILE A 6 -13.63 2.10 -0.86
C ILE A 6 -12.65 1.62 -1.95
N ARG A 7 -13.12 1.61 -3.20
CA ARG A 7 -12.23 1.37 -4.34
C ARG A 7 -11.33 2.58 -4.58
N GLU A 8 -10.11 2.32 -5.00
CA GLU A 8 -9.20 3.37 -5.43
C GLU A 8 -9.64 3.95 -6.78
N ARG A 9 -9.65 5.27 -6.87
CA ARG A 9 -10.10 6.01 -8.07
C ARG A 9 -9.00 6.87 -8.68
N LYS A 10 -7.78 6.73 -8.19
CA LYS A 10 -6.63 7.49 -8.68
C LYS A 10 -6.26 7.06 -10.11
N ASN A 11 -5.76 8.01 -10.90
CA ASN A 11 -5.15 7.75 -12.21
C ASN A 11 -3.65 8.09 -12.14
N PRO A 12 -2.73 7.17 -12.47
CA PRO A 12 -2.96 5.78 -12.86
C PRO A 12 -3.59 4.95 -11.72
N PRO A 13 -4.27 3.81 -12.05
CA PRO A 13 -4.96 3.01 -11.05
C PRO A 13 -4.05 2.52 -9.94
N ASP A 14 -4.53 2.57 -8.70
CA ASP A 14 -3.87 1.94 -7.55
C ASP A 14 -4.57 0.59 -7.26
N HIS A 15 -3.80 -0.49 -7.26
CA HIS A 15 -4.34 -1.84 -7.08
C HIS A 15 -4.34 -2.30 -5.62
N ARG A 16 -3.80 -1.49 -4.70
CA ARG A 16 -3.71 -1.83 -3.28
C ARG A 16 -5.06 -1.79 -2.60
N VAL A 17 -5.15 -2.48 -1.48
CA VAL A 17 -6.32 -2.49 -0.60
C VAL A 17 -5.90 -2.17 0.82
N VAL A 18 -6.79 -1.56 1.59
CA VAL A 18 -6.56 -1.26 3.01
C VAL A 18 -6.54 -2.53 3.84
N LEU A 19 -7.52 -3.41 3.60
CA LEU A 19 -7.63 -4.73 4.22
C LEU A 19 -7.79 -5.79 3.14
N THR A 20 -7.01 -6.85 3.23
CA THR A 20 -7.21 -8.05 2.41
C THR A 20 -8.44 -8.82 2.89
N PRO A 21 -9.02 -9.76 2.11
CA PRO A 21 -10.13 -10.60 2.57
C PRO A 21 -9.86 -11.25 3.93
N THR A 22 -8.69 -11.88 4.09
CA THR A 22 -8.27 -12.49 5.37
C THR A 22 -8.10 -11.45 6.50
N ALA A 23 -7.67 -10.24 6.18
CA ALA A 23 -7.55 -9.19 7.20
C ALA A 23 -8.92 -8.70 7.66
N CYS A 24 -9.92 -8.64 6.77
CA CYS A 24 -11.30 -8.34 7.14
C CYS A 24 -11.84 -9.38 8.14
N GLN A 25 -11.65 -10.67 7.87
CA GLN A 25 -12.06 -11.73 8.81
C GLN A 25 -11.42 -11.54 10.19
N LYS A 26 -10.10 -11.31 10.24
CA LYS A 26 -9.40 -11.07 11.51
C LYS A 26 -9.93 -9.85 12.29
N VAL A 27 -10.38 -8.82 11.57
CA VAL A 27 -11.02 -7.66 12.21
C VAL A 27 -12.37 -8.06 12.79
N LEU A 28 -13.20 -8.78 12.04
CA LEU A 28 -14.52 -9.23 12.50
C LEU A 28 -14.44 -10.24 13.65
N ASP A 29 -13.47 -11.13 13.63
CA ASP A 29 -13.21 -12.06 14.74
C ASP A 29 -12.86 -11.33 16.04
N LYS A 30 -12.11 -10.23 15.92
CA LYS A 30 -11.68 -9.44 17.07
C LYS A 30 -12.71 -8.42 17.55
N PHE A 31 -13.55 -7.94 16.64
CA PHE A 31 -14.57 -6.92 16.89
C PHE A 31 -15.91 -7.37 16.27
N PRO A 32 -16.63 -8.31 16.94
CA PRO A 32 -17.87 -8.88 16.41
C PRO A 32 -19.00 -7.87 16.18
N GLU A 33 -18.93 -6.70 16.86
CA GLU A 33 -19.89 -5.61 16.69
C GLU A 33 -19.63 -4.76 15.43
N ALA A 34 -18.52 -4.97 14.74
CA ALA A 34 -18.18 -4.26 13.51
C ALA A 34 -18.79 -4.96 12.30
N GLU A 35 -19.20 -4.17 11.33
CA GLU A 35 -19.57 -4.65 9.99
C GLU A 35 -18.54 -4.10 8.97
N ILE A 36 -18.16 -4.92 8.01
CA ILE A 36 -17.29 -4.50 6.91
C ILE A 36 -18.02 -4.70 5.60
N ARG A 37 -18.06 -3.67 4.77
CA ARG A 37 -18.54 -3.72 3.38
C ARG A 37 -17.41 -3.30 2.44
N VAL A 38 -17.35 -3.89 1.27
CA VAL A 38 -16.30 -3.62 0.27
C VAL A 38 -16.96 -3.07 -0.97
N GLU A 39 -16.49 -1.92 -1.45
CA GLU A 39 -16.98 -1.36 -2.72
C GLU A 39 -16.48 -2.21 -3.88
N SER A 40 -17.36 -2.56 -4.81
CA SER A 40 -16.99 -3.30 -6.02
C SER A 40 -15.91 -2.56 -6.82
N SER A 41 -14.86 -3.27 -7.24
CA SER A 41 -13.71 -2.67 -7.93
C SER A 41 -13.18 -3.58 -9.05
N PRO A 42 -13.03 -3.05 -10.27
CA PRO A 42 -12.43 -3.80 -11.37
C PRO A 42 -10.89 -3.76 -11.37
N VAL A 43 -10.28 -2.95 -10.49
CA VAL A 43 -8.84 -2.64 -10.57
C VAL A 43 -8.01 -3.14 -9.39
N ARG A 44 -8.60 -3.42 -8.22
CA ARG A 44 -7.83 -3.86 -7.06
C ARG A 44 -7.23 -5.25 -7.25
N VAL A 45 -6.12 -5.54 -6.56
CA VAL A 45 -5.39 -6.82 -6.65
C VAL A 45 -6.24 -8.01 -6.16
N PHE A 46 -7.10 -7.83 -5.16
CA PHE A 46 -8.05 -8.83 -4.68
C PHE A 46 -9.40 -8.62 -5.38
N ARG A 47 -9.90 -9.64 -6.07
CA ARG A 47 -11.16 -9.58 -6.80
C ARG A 47 -12.36 -9.53 -5.86
N ASP A 48 -13.48 -9.02 -6.34
CA ASP A 48 -14.75 -8.99 -5.59
C ASP A 48 -15.14 -10.37 -5.04
N GLN A 49 -14.90 -11.44 -5.82
CA GLN A 49 -15.23 -12.81 -5.42
C GLN A 49 -14.45 -13.27 -4.19
N GLU A 50 -13.16 -12.92 -4.07
CA GLU A 50 -12.34 -13.31 -2.92
C GLU A 50 -12.85 -12.72 -1.60
N TYR A 51 -13.44 -11.52 -1.63
CA TYR A 51 -14.12 -10.94 -0.47
C TYR A 51 -15.42 -11.67 -0.17
N ARG A 52 -16.26 -11.99 -1.20
CA ARG A 52 -17.48 -12.76 -1.01
C ARG A 52 -17.22 -14.15 -0.45
N ASP A 53 -16.20 -14.84 -0.96
CA ASP A 53 -15.78 -16.17 -0.48
C ASP A 53 -15.31 -16.12 0.98
N SER A 54 -14.85 -14.97 1.43
CA SER A 54 -14.48 -14.68 2.82
C SER A 54 -15.66 -14.17 3.65
N GLY A 55 -16.91 -14.23 3.14
CA GLY A 55 -18.10 -13.78 3.87
C GLY A 55 -18.23 -12.25 3.98
N ILE A 56 -17.45 -11.46 3.21
CA ILE A 56 -17.51 -10.01 3.26
C ILE A 56 -18.41 -9.48 2.15
N PRO A 57 -19.49 -8.71 2.48
CA PRO A 57 -20.39 -8.14 1.49
C PRO A 57 -19.67 -7.19 0.52
N VAL A 58 -19.88 -7.40 -0.78
CA VAL A 58 -19.39 -6.51 -1.83
C VAL A 58 -20.58 -5.72 -2.39
N VAL A 59 -20.52 -4.41 -2.28
CA VAL A 59 -21.61 -3.48 -2.62
C VAL A 59 -21.15 -2.45 -3.65
N ARG A 60 -22.08 -1.74 -4.27
CA ARG A 60 -21.78 -0.66 -5.23
C ARG A 60 -21.81 0.72 -4.57
N ASP A 61 -22.55 0.85 -3.49
CA ASP A 61 -22.79 2.11 -2.79
C ASP A 61 -22.29 2.03 -1.34
N MET A 62 -21.64 3.09 -0.91
CA MET A 62 -21.05 3.23 0.42
C MET A 62 -21.84 4.16 1.35
N GLN A 63 -23.03 4.61 0.94
CA GLN A 63 -23.83 5.59 1.70
C GLN A 63 -24.18 5.11 3.12
N GLU A 64 -24.41 3.83 3.31
CA GLU A 64 -24.74 3.27 4.64
C GLU A 64 -23.49 3.12 5.54
N CYS A 65 -22.28 3.17 5.00
CA CYS A 65 -21.06 3.07 5.80
C CYS A 65 -20.79 4.36 6.56
N GLU A 66 -20.47 4.25 7.82
CA GLU A 66 -20.13 5.39 8.70
C GLU A 66 -18.67 5.82 8.50
N VAL A 67 -17.78 4.85 8.35
CA VAL A 67 -16.34 5.04 8.23
C VAL A 67 -15.86 4.46 6.91
N LEU A 68 -15.15 5.26 6.12
CA LEU A 68 -14.67 4.91 4.79
C LEU A 68 -13.15 4.80 4.78
N LEU A 69 -12.64 3.65 4.39
CA LEU A 69 -11.21 3.31 4.41
C LEU A 69 -10.67 3.19 2.99
N GLY A 70 -9.69 4.02 2.65
CA GLY A 70 -8.98 4.01 1.37
C GLY A 70 -7.47 4.05 1.54
N VAL A 71 -6.74 3.90 0.46
CA VAL A 71 -5.27 4.03 0.43
C VAL A 71 -4.86 5.40 -0.03
N LYS A 72 -5.40 5.88 -1.15
CA LYS A 72 -5.01 7.13 -1.80
C LYS A 72 -6.10 8.20 -1.72
N GLU A 73 -5.74 9.40 -2.17
CA GLU A 73 -6.66 10.53 -2.23
C GLU A 73 -7.93 10.16 -2.98
N VAL A 74 -9.07 10.45 -2.34
CA VAL A 74 -10.39 10.27 -2.94
C VAL A 74 -10.69 11.49 -3.81
N PRO A 75 -11.08 11.32 -5.08
CA PRO A 75 -11.52 12.44 -5.92
C PRO A 75 -12.69 13.19 -5.28
N ILE A 76 -12.71 14.51 -5.45
CA ILE A 76 -13.66 15.42 -4.77
C ILE A 76 -15.11 15.03 -5.06
N GLU A 77 -15.40 14.62 -6.28
CA GLU A 77 -16.72 14.18 -6.75
C GLU A 77 -17.17 12.87 -6.11
N ALA A 78 -16.23 12.03 -5.67
CA ALA A 78 -16.51 10.76 -5.02
C ALA A 78 -16.59 10.85 -3.49
N LEU A 79 -16.32 12.01 -2.90
CA LEU A 79 -16.42 12.23 -1.46
C LEU A 79 -17.89 12.30 -1.03
N ILE A 80 -18.30 11.42 -0.12
CA ILE A 80 -19.62 11.40 0.50
C ILE A 80 -19.62 12.34 1.70
N PRO A 81 -20.52 13.35 1.74
CA PRO A 81 -20.56 14.30 2.86
C PRO A 81 -20.86 13.65 4.23
N GLY A 82 -20.34 14.24 5.29
CA GLY A 82 -20.63 13.86 6.66
C GLY A 82 -20.03 12.52 7.13
N LYS A 83 -19.16 11.91 6.33
CA LYS A 83 -18.53 10.62 6.66
C LYS A 83 -17.16 10.79 7.30
N LYS A 84 -16.71 9.72 7.97
CA LYS A 84 -15.33 9.59 8.47
C LYS A 84 -14.48 8.88 7.41
N TYR A 85 -13.35 9.47 7.05
CA TYR A 85 -12.46 8.94 6.03
C TYR A 85 -11.07 8.67 6.58
N PHE A 86 -10.50 7.53 6.20
CA PHE A 86 -9.12 7.17 6.44
C PHE A 86 -8.41 6.92 5.10
N PHE A 87 -7.46 7.76 4.72
CA PHE A 87 -6.61 7.60 3.54
C PHE A 87 -5.36 8.49 3.62
N PHE A 88 -4.39 8.29 2.73
CA PHE A 88 -3.24 9.20 2.57
C PHE A 88 -3.66 10.42 1.75
N SER A 89 -4.04 11.49 2.41
CA SER A 89 -4.49 12.73 1.73
C SER A 89 -3.34 13.60 1.25
N HIS A 90 -2.19 13.47 1.86
CA HIS A 90 -1.03 14.35 1.67
C HIS A 90 -1.30 15.85 1.90
N THR A 91 -2.45 16.23 2.44
CA THR A 91 -2.82 17.64 2.70
C THR A 91 -1.88 18.31 3.68
N ILE A 92 -1.32 17.56 4.65
CA ILE A 92 -0.31 18.06 5.59
C ILE A 92 0.92 18.64 4.91
N LYS A 93 1.23 18.19 3.68
CA LYS A 93 2.38 18.68 2.90
C LYS A 93 2.15 20.05 2.29
N LYS A 94 0.94 20.59 2.38
CA LYS A 94 0.55 21.92 1.89
C LYS A 94 0.89 22.15 0.40
N GLN A 95 0.91 21.09 -0.40
CA GLN A 95 1.17 21.19 -1.82
C GLN A 95 -0.05 21.79 -2.54
N PRO A 96 0.13 22.69 -3.51
CA PRO A 96 -0.99 23.42 -4.15
C PRO A 96 -2.08 22.50 -4.71
N TYR A 97 -1.72 21.36 -5.30
CA TYR A 97 -2.69 20.43 -5.90
C TYR A 97 -3.63 19.77 -4.88
N ASN A 98 -3.25 19.68 -3.59
CA ASN A 98 -4.08 19.11 -2.53
C ASN A 98 -5.00 20.12 -1.84
N ARG A 99 -4.89 21.41 -2.20
CA ARG A 99 -5.66 22.49 -1.58
C ARG A 99 -7.16 22.31 -1.77
N GLU A 100 -7.59 21.97 -2.97
CA GLU A 100 -9.01 21.81 -3.28
C GLU A 100 -9.61 20.56 -2.63
N LEU A 101 -8.82 19.50 -2.48
CA LEU A 101 -9.23 18.33 -1.69
C LEU A 101 -9.52 18.73 -0.24
N LEU A 102 -8.62 19.45 0.43
CA LEU A 102 -8.81 19.90 1.80
C LEU A 102 -10.02 20.81 1.93
N ARG A 103 -10.21 21.76 1.01
CA ARG A 103 -11.39 22.62 0.98
C ARG A 103 -12.69 21.84 0.79
N ALA A 104 -12.69 20.81 -0.06
CA ALA A 104 -13.86 19.97 -0.28
C ALA A 104 -14.19 19.14 0.98
N ILE A 105 -13.19 18.60 1.66
CA ILE A 105 -13.35 17.90 2.94
C ILE A 105 -14.06 18.79 3.97
N LEU A 106 -13.60 20.04 4.12
CA LEU A 106 -14.20 21.02 5.03
C LEU A 106 -15.65 21.36 4.62
N ARG A 107 -15.89 21.69 3.35
CA ARG A 107 -17.24 22.03 2.84
C ARG A 107 -18.25 20.89 2.98
N LYS A 108 -17.77 19.64 2.83
CA LYS A 108 -18.62 18.43 2.93
C LYS A 108 -18.78 17.93 4.36
N ASN A 109 -18.26 18.64 5.37
CA ASN A 109 -18.28 18.25 6.77
C ASN A 109 -17.76 16.82 6.99
N ILE A 110 -16.62 16.49 6.39
CA ILE A 110 -15.95 15.19 6.47
C ILE A 110 -14.94 15.20 7.61
N GLU A 111 -14.94 14.16 8.43
CA GLU A 111 -13.88 13.90 9.39
C GLU A 111 -12.75 13.12 8.69
N LEU A 112 -11.59 13.77 8.48
CA LEU A 112 -10.44 13.13 7.83
C LEU A 112 -9.43 12.65 8.86
N TYR A 113 -9.13 11.37 8.82
CA TYR A 113 -8.06 10.70 9.57
C TYR A 113 -6.95 10.31 8.57
N ASP A 114 -5.99 11.20 8.35
CA ASP A 114 -4.92 10.95 7.39
C ASP A 114 -3.95 9.89 7.93
N HIS A 115 -3.79 8.80 7.19
CA HIS A 115 -2.83 7.73 7.53
C HIS A 115 -1.40 8.26 7.75
N GLU A 116 -1.05 9.39 7.14
CA GLU A 116 0.29 9.96 7.24
C GLU A 116 0.58 10.52 8.64
N VAL A 117 -0.45 10.97 9.36
CA VAL A 117 -0.32 11.60 10.68
C VAL A 117 -0.71 10.68 11.84
N LEU A 118 -1.20 9.48 11.56
CA LEU A 118 -1.47 8.49 12.61
C LEU A 118 -0.16 7.97 13.19
N THR A 119 0.13 8.36 14.42
CA THR A 119 1.39 8.03 15.11
C THR A 119 1.15 7.42 16.48
N THR A 120 2.15 6.70 16.97
CA THR A 120 2.25 6.35 18.40
C THR A 120 2.54 7.59 19.22
N PRO A 121 2.38 7.56 20.57
CA PRO A 121 2.81 8.66 21.46
C PRO A 121 4.28 9.07 21.29
N LYS A 122 5.13 8.16 20.82
CA LYS A 122 6.56 8.41 20.52
C LYS A 122 6.79 8.95 19.10
N GLY A 123 5.76 9.38 18.37
CA GLY A 123 5.85 9.93 17.02
C GLY A 123 6.11 8.90 15.90
N ARG A 124 6.09 7.60 16.19
CA ARG A 124 6.28 6.56 15.14
C ARG A 124 4.98 6.40 14.35
N ARG A 125 5.04 6.56 13.02
CA ARG A 125 3.89 6.36 12.14
C ARG A 125 3.34 4.93 12.27
N LEU A 126 2.02 4.81 12.44
CA LEU A 126 1.31 3.52 12.51
C LEU A 126 1.20 2.90 11.12
N VAL A 127 0.80 3.68 10.13
CA VAL A 127 0.63 3.24 8.75
C VAL A 127 1.78 3.77 7.88
N ALA A 128 2.54 2.88 7.26
CA ALA A 128 3.65 3.23 6.38
C ALA A 128 4.07 2.06 5.48
N PHE A 129 4.45 2.36 4.25
CA PHE A 129 4.88 1.38 3.24
C PHE A 129 6.41 1.25 3.13
N GLY A 130 7.17 1.75 4.11
CA GLY A 130 8.65 1.80 4.03
C GLY A 130 9.30 0.45 3.78
N ARG A 131 8.85 -0.64 4.43
CA ARG A 131 9.38 -1.99 4.19
C ARG A 131 9.21 -2.41 2.72
N TYR A 132 8.02 -2.26 2.18
CA TYR A 132 7.72 -2.60 0.77
C TYR A 132 8.45 -1.68 -0.21
N ALA A 133 8.62 -0.40 0.11
CA ALA A 133 9.44 0.51 -0.68
C ALA A 133 10.90 0.03 -0.76
N GLY A 134 11.44 -0.50 0.35
CA GLY A 134 12.78 -1.10 0.37
C GLY A 134 12.88 -2.38 -0.46
N ILE A 135 11.90 -3.28 -0.35
CA ILE A 135 11.82 -4.52 -1.13
C ILE A 135 11.81 -4.21 -2.62
N VAL A 136 10.87 -3.40 -3.07
CA VAL A 136 10.71 -3.04 -4.49
C VAL A 136 11.88 -2.18 -4.98
N GLY A 137 12.39 -1.27 -4.14
CA GLY A 137 13.55 -0.44 -4.45
C GLY A 137 14.81 -1.26 -4.70
N ALA A 138 15.09 -2.25 -3.86
CA ALA A 138 16.21 -3.16 -4.05
C ALA A 138 16.06 -3.99 -5.35
N TYR A 139 14.88 -4.56 -5.59
CA TYR A 139 14.59 -5.28 -6.83
C TYR A 139 14.81 -4.41 -8.07
N ASN A 140 14.26 -3.19 -8.08
CA ASN A 140 14.42 -2.25 -9.19
C ASN A 140 15.87 -1.78 -9.35
N GLY A 141 16.65 -1.74 -8.27
CA GLY A 141 18.10 -1.48 -8.32
C GLY A 141 18.81 -2.55 -9.15
N PHE A 142 18.52 -3.83 -8.92
CA PHE A 142 19.06 -4.93 -9.75
C PHE A 142 18.55 -4.84 -11.19
N ARG A 143 17.27 -4.59 -11.39
CA ARG A 143 16.70 -4.42 -12.73
C ARG A 143 17.41 -3.30 -13.50
N ALA A 144 17.61 -2.15 -12.87
CA ALA A 144 18.33 -1.03 -13.48
C ALA A 144 19.79 -1.38 -13.79
N PHE A 145 20.46 -2.10 -12.89
CA PHE A 145 21.83 -2.57 -13.10
C PHE A 145 21.94 -3.51 -14.29
N GLY A 146 21.06 -4.52 -14.39
CA GLY A 146 21.02 -5.46 -15.51
C GLY A 146 20.82 -4.76 -16.86
N LEU A 147 19.83 -3.85 -16.93
CA LEU A 147 19.53 -3.06 -18.13
C LEU A 147 20.71 -2.15 -18.51
N LYS A 148 21.33 -1.47 -17.55
CA LYS A 148 22.46 -0.57 -17.80
C LYS A 148 23.67 -1.30 -18.41
N HIS A 149 23.92 -2.51 -17.93
CA HIS A 149 25.10 -3.28 -18.33
C HIS A 149 24.84 -4.35 -19.40
N GLY A 150 23.57 -4.53 -19.82
CA GLY A 150 23.16 -5.50 -20.83
C GLY A 150 23.45 -6.96 -20.43
N ILE A 151 23.35 -7.29 -19.12
CA ILE A 151 23.75 -8.61 -18.60
C ILE A 151 22.58 -9.50 -18.23
N PHE A 152 21.44 -8.92 -17.87
CA PHE A 152 20.17 -9.62 -17.64
C PHE A 152 19.00 -8.64 -17.68
N GLU A 153 17.80 -9.18 -17.89
CA GLU A 153 16.55 -8.44 -17.77
C GLU A 153 15.66 -9.06 -16.71
N LEU A 154 15.07 -8.21 -15.87
CA LEU A 154 14.08 -8.59 -14.88
C LEU A 154 12.72 -8.00 -15.25
N PRO A 155 11.62 -8.74 -15.05
CA PRO A 155 10.27 -8.19 -15.18
C PRO A 155 10.08 -6.94 -14.33
N LYS A 156 9.09 -6.12 -14.66
CA LYS A 156 8.70 -5.02 -13.76
C LYS A 156 8.16 -5.60 -12.46
N ALA A 157 8.51 -5.02 -11.32
CA ALA A 157 8.04 -5.47 -10.01
C ALA A 157 6.50 -5.52 -9.94
N GLU A 158 5.81 -4.58 -10.56
CA GLU A 158 4.34 -4.48 -10.62
C GLU A 158 3.65 -5.60 -11.42
N SER A 159 4.40 -6.30 -12.30
CA SER A 159 3.89 -7.42 -13.08
C SER A 159 3.97 -8.76 -12.33
N LEU A 160 4.58 -8.79 -11.16
CA LEU A 160 4.77 -9.99 -10.35
C LEU A 160 3.76 -10.02 -9.19
N PRO A 161 3.22 -11.21 -8.85
CA PRO A 161 2.11 -11.30 -7.90
C PRO A 161 2.49 -11.00 -6.45
N ASP A 162 3.73 -11.31 -6.05
CA ASP A 162 4.16 -11.21 -4.66
C ASP A 162 5.68 -11.10 -4.50
N GLN A 163 6.14 -10.91 -3.26
CA GLN A 163 7.55 -10.83 -2.91
C GLN A 163 8.32 -12.13 -3.24
N ALA A 164 7.68 -13.28 -3.07
CA ALA A 164 8.32 -14.56 -3.37
C ALA A 164 8.63 -14.67 -4.87
N ALA A 165 7.75 -14.15 -5.72
CA ALA A 165 7.99 -14.06 -7.16
C ALA A 165 9.17 -13.14 -7.48
N LEU A 166 9.27 -11.96 -6.83
CA LEU A 166 10.44 -11.07 -6.97
C LEU A 166 11.74 -11.79 -6.63
N ILE A 167 11.77 -12.52 -5.53
CA ILE A 167 12.96 -13.29 -5.08
C ILE A 167 13.28 -14.41 -6.07
N ARG A 168 12.28 -15.12 -6.58
CA ARG A 168 12.51 -16.18 -7.59
C ARG A 168 13.14 -15.61 -8.85
N GLU A 169 12.68 -14.46 -9.35
CA GLU A 169 13.29 -13.81 -10.50
C GLU A 169 14.74 -13.37 -10.24
N LEU A 170 15.00 -12.78 -9.07
CA LEU A 170 16.37 -12.41 -8.70
C LEU A 170 17.32 -13.60 -8.55
N ARG A 171 16.83 -14.77 -8.16
CA ARG A 171 17.66 -15.98 -8.05
C ARG A 171 18.04 -16.60 -9.38
N LYS A 172 17.36 -16.22 -10.47
CA LYS A 172 17.66 -16.72 -11.82
C LYS A 172 18.82 -15.97 -12.49
N ILE A 173 19.13 -14.75 -11.98
CA ILE A 173 20.16 -13.93 -12.61
C ILE A 173 21.57 -14.37 -12.19
N GLU A 174 22.48 -14.39 -13.16
CA GLU A 174 23.90 -14.53 -12.93
C GLU A 174 24.53 -13.15 -12.79
N MET A 175 25.00 -12.85 -11.58
CA MET A 175 25.64 -11.57 -11.30
C MET A 175 27.15 -11.70 -11.24
N ARG A 176 27.84 -10.77 -11.87
CA ARG A 176 29.29 -10.55 -11.61
C ARG A 176 29.49 -10.16 -10.15
N PRO A 177 30.65 -10.46 -9.56
CA PRO A 177 30.95 -9.99 -8.22
C PRO A 177 30.79 -8.46 -8.09
N VAL A 178 29.84 -8.01 -7.28
CA VAL A 178 29.57 -6.59 -7.04
C VAL A 178 29.55 -6.33 -5.53
N LYS A 179 29.97 -5.15 -5.15
CA LYS A 179 29.83 -4.65 -3.77
C LYS A 179 28.60 -3.74 -3.70
N ILE A 180 27.67 -4.04 -2.82
CA ILE A 180 26.48 -3.24 -2.58
C ILE A 180 26.59 -2.63 -1.20
N LEU A 181 26.52 -1.29 -1.14
CA LEU A 181 26.42 -0.56 0.11
C LEU A 181 24.97 -0.24 0.39
N LEU A 182 24.44 -0.77 1.48
CA LEU A 182 23.10 -0.46 1.97
C LEU A 182 23.19 0.47 3.17
N THR A 183 22.72 1.71 3.01
CA THR A 183 22.67 2.71 4.07
C THR A 183 21.30 2.77 4.72
N GLY A 184 21.28 3.07 6.04
CA GLY A 184 20.04 3.21 6.81
C GLY A 184 19.53 1.90 7.42
N ARG A 185 19.05 2.02 8.69
CA ARG A 185 18.53 0.92 9.51
C ARG A 185 17.01 1.00 9.74
N GLY A 186 16.34 1.92 9.03
CA GLY A 186 14.89 2.12 9.12
C GLY A 186 14.08 1.08 8.34
N ARG A 187 12.76 1.30 8.24
CA ARG A 187 11.84 0.39 7.53
C ARG A 187 12.25 0.12 6.07
N VAL A 188 12.73 1.14 5.36
CA VAL A 188 13.18 1.01 3.97
C VAL A 188 14.44 0.16 3.89
N GLY A 189 15.47 0.49 4.68
CA GLY A 189 16.71 -0.30 4.72
C GLY A 189 16.47 -1.75 5.13
N SER A 190 15.55 -2.00 6.08
CA SER A 190 15.18 -3.37 6.47
C SER A 190 14.52 -4.14 5.33
N GLY A 191 13.63 -3.51 4.55
CA GLY A 191 13.01 -4.14 3.38
C GLY A 191 14.00 -4.44 2.26
N ALA A 192 14.93 -3.51 2.00
CA ALA A 192 16.00 -3.74 1.04
C ALA A 192 16.93 -4.89 1.48
N ARG A 193 17.27 -4.94 2.76
CA ARG A 193 18.06 -6.05 3.33
C ARG A 193 17.36 -7.40 3.17
N GLU A 194 16.07 -7.46 3.48
CA GLU A 194 15.25 -8.66 3.30
C GLU A 194 15.33 -9.21 1.88
N MET A 195 15.34 -8.33 0.88
CA MET A 195 15.49 -8.71 -0.51
C MET A 195 16.87 -9.29 -0.82
N LEU A 196 17.93 -8.63 -0.34
CA LEU A 196 19.31 -9.13 -0.50
C LEU A 196 19.52 -10.49 0.20
N ASP A 197 18.96 -10.66 1.40
CA ASP A 197 18.99 -11.92 2.13
C ASP A 197 18.23 -13.03 1.35
N GLY A 198 17.08 -12.69 0.79
CA GLY A 198 16.28 -13.59 -0.06
C GLY A 198 17.02 -14.08 -1.30
N MET A 199 17.93 -13.27 -1.87
CA MET A 199 18.81 -13.67 -2.97
C MET A 199 19.97 -14.57 -2.53
N GLY A 200 20.23 -14.71 -1.23
CA GLY A 200 21.41 -15.42 -0.71
C GLY A 200 22.69 -14.61 -0.77
N MET A 201 22.63 -13.28 -0.87
CA MET A 201 23.84 -12.45 -0.87
C MET A 201 24.57 -12.49 0.48
N LYS A 202 25.88 -12.70 0.46
CA LYS A 202 26.72 -12.67 1.67
C LYS A 202 26.79 -11.25 2.25
N LYS A 203 26.54 -11.16 3.55
CA LYS A 203 26.71 -9.89 4.29
C LYS A 203 28.15 -9.66 4.60
N VAL A 204 28.63 -8.45 4.30
CA VAL A 204 29.88 -7.92 4.84
C VAL A 204 29.49 -6.73 5.71
N ALA A 205 29.75 -6.81 7.01
CA ALA A 205 29.57 -5.66 7.90
C ALA A 205 30.57 -4.58 7.50
N VAL A 206 30.09 -3.38 7.24
CA VAL A 206 30.94 -2.19 7.17
C VAL A 206 30.82 -1.52 8.54
N ASN A 207 31.90 -1.53 9.29
CA ASN A 207 32.02 -0.84 10.58
C ASN A 207 32.07 0.68 10.38
#